data_cdd28aefd0f573b63e3780ccc9381baf
#
_entry.id   cdd28aefd0f573b63e3780ccc9381baf
#
_cell.length_a   1.000
_cell.length_b   1.000
_cell.length_c   1.000
_cell.angle_alpha   90.00
_cell.angle_beta   90.00
_cell.angle_gamma   90.00
#
_symmetry.space_group_name_H-M   'P 1'
#
loop_
_entity.id
_entity.type
_entity.pdbx_description
1 polymer ?
#
loop_
_entity_poly.entity_id
_entity_poly.type
_entity_poly.pdbx_seq_one_letter_code
_entity_poly.pdbx_strand_id
1 'polypeptide(L)'
;MAALVSTAPRQGRRVAARPRVGVIKLASCDGCQLTILDLEDELLALAERFEFVEFAEATSRRSSGPFDVLLVEGSISTPEQATEIVRLRAAAKTLVVIGACATAGGIQALRTAAEHESFRHAVYPAPAFVESLAEAKPIAAYVTVDYELRGCPIDGHQILELLTALTTGRRPQLPDQAVCLECKRRGITCVVVAKGEPCLGPVTQTGCGAICPGMGRGCYGCFGPREGANVDGLAARFEHAPALGGLPAADVGRLFAGFTGASPAYRSVTDRLGGRPSLPLRPATALRPELNPEGVPAWTTEAVDGPRH
;
A
#
# COMPACT_ATOMS: atom_id res chain seq x y z
N MET A 1 32.69 68.30 12.77
CA MET A 1 31.43 67.81 12.09
C MET A 1 31.43 66.29 12.15
N ALA A 2 30.68 65.70 13.05
CA ALA A 2 30.55 64.22 13.19
C ALA A 2 29.32 63.78 12.40
N ALA A 3 29.55 62.95 11.41
CA ALA A 3 28.45 62.37 10.62
C ALA A 3 27.74 61.26 11.39
N LEU A 4 26.45 61.46 11.72
CA LEU A 4 25.54 60.46 12.30
C LEU A 4 25.24 59.39 11.25
N VAL A 5 25.81 58.19 11.44
CA VAL A 5 25.41 56.99 10.66
C VAL A 5 24.09 56.51 11.18
N SER A 6 23.02 56.72 10.40
CA SER A 6 21.69 56.19 10.66
C SER A 6 21.69 54.67 10.41
N THR A 7 21.63 53.88 11.46
CA THR A 7 21.38 52.43 11.37
C THR A 7 19.87 52.19 11.28
N ALA A 8 19.33 52.08 10.05
CA ALA A 8 17.99 51.58 9.83
C ALA A 8 17.88 50.13 10.32
N PRO A 9 16.81 49.73 11.04
CA PRO A 9 16.66 48.36 11.49
C PRO A 9 16.49 47.44 10.26
N ARG A 10 17.35 46.43 10.17
CA ARG A 10 17.21 45.36 9.18
C ARG A 10 15.82 44.72 9.36
N GLN A 11 14.93 44.93 8.39
CA GLN A 11 13.66 44.22 8.31
C GLN A 11 13.95 42.72 8.40
N GLY A 12 13.50 42.09 9.49
CA GLY A 12 13.63 40.66 9.71
C GLY A 12 13.05 39.92 8.51
N ARG A 13 13.87 39.10 7.85
CA ARG A 13 13.44 38.19 6.79
C ARG A 13 12.28 37.38 7.36
N ARG A 14 11.05 37.61 6.90
CA ARG A 14 9.92 36.75 7.26
C ARG A 14 10.30 35.33 6.87
N VAL A 15 10.54 34.47 7.86
CA VAL A 15 10.70 33.04 7.63
C VAL A 15 9.37 32.60 7.03
N ALA A 16 9.39 32.16 5.78
CA ALA A 16 8.20 31.62 5.14
C ALA A 16 7.66 30.48 6.02
N ALA A 17 6.36 30.48 6.29
CA ALA A 17 5.74 29.42 7.06
C ALA A 17 6.02 28.07 6.37
N ARG A 18 6.44 27.07 7.15
CA ARG A 18 6.70 25.74 6.63
C ARG A 18 5.38 25.14 6.12
N PRO A 19 5.39 24.46 4.95
CA PRO A 19 4.20 23.75 4.47
C PRO A 19 3.69 22.75 5.50
N ARG A 20 2.38 22.70 5.68
CA ARG A 20 1.69 21.83 6.64
C ARG A 20 1.43 20.47 6.01
N VAL A 21 1.99 19.41 6.61
CA VAL A 21 1.84 18.02 6.17
C VAL A 21 1.00 17.24 7.16
N GLY A 22 -0.03 16.55 6.64
CA GLY A 22 -0.76 15.53 7.37
C GLY A 22 -0.41 14.14 6.84
N VAL A 23 -0.29 13.15 7.73
CA VAL A 23 -0.19 11.73 7.42
C VAL A 23 -1.33 11.02 8.11
N ILE A 24 -2.29 10.55 7.32
CA ILE A 24 -3.56 10.01 7.83
C ILE A 24 -3.74 8.57 7.37
N LYS A 25 -4.32 7.78 8.27
CA LYS A 25 -4.63 6.38 8.09
C LYS A 25 -6.11 6.15 7.90
N LEU A 26 -6.44 5.30 6.92
CA LEU A 26 -7.75 4.65 6.79
C LEU A 26 -7.60 3.15 7.08
N ALA A 27 -8.22 2.25 6.31
CA ALA A 27 -8.02 0.81 6.52
C ALA A 27 -6.68 0.33 5.95
N SER A 28 -5.69 0.11 6.83
CA SER A 28 -4.33 -0.32 6.48
C SER A 28 -3.65 -1.07 7.62
N CYS A 29 -2.43 -1.53 7.37
CA CYS A 29 -1.53 -2.16 8.36
C CYS A 29 -0.44 -1.21 8.88
N ASP A 30 -0.45 0.07 8.49
CA ASP A 30 0.52 1.12 8.84
C ASP A 30 1.92 0.96 8.24
N GLY A 31 2.17 -0.07 7.45
CA GLY A 31 3.48 -0.33 6.86
C GLY A 31 4.04 0.82 6.03
N CYS A 32 3.19 1.60 5.36
CA CYS A 32 3.64 2.77 4.62
C CYS A 32 4.04 3.93 5.55
N GLN A 33 3.34 4.14 6.67
CA GLN A 33 3.71 5.12 7.68
C GLN A 33 5.00 4.72 8.38
N LEU A 34 5.17 3.43 8.72
CA LEU A 34 6.41 2.91 9.29
C LEU A 34 7.59 3.11 8.33
N THR A 35 7.39 2.92 7.01
CA THR A 35 8.43 3.21 6.01
C THR A 35 8.85 4.68 6.01
N ILE A 36 7.94 5.62 6.32
CA ILE A 36 8.29 7.04 6.47
C ILE A 36 9.11 7.25 7.75
N LEU A 37 8.80 6.54 8.84
CA LEU A 37 9.56 6.62 10.09
C LEU A 37 10.95 6.00 9.95
N ASP A 38 11.07 4.92 9.17
CA ASP A 38 12.34 4.24 8.88
C ASP A 38 13.32 5.08 8.04
N LEU A 39 12.92 6.27 7.58
CA LEU A 39 13.82 7.25 6.95
C LEU A 39 14.78 7.91 7.95
N GLU A 40 14.52 7.80 9.24
CA GLU A 40 15.40 8.25 10.33
C GLU A 40 15.92 9.70 10.12
N ASP A 41 17.20 9.89 9.80
CA ASP A 41 17.81 11.20 9.63
C ASP A 41 17.20 12.02 8.48
N GLU A 42 16.79 11.38 7.38
CA GLU A 42 16.10 12.03 6.28
C GLU A 42 14.72 12.55 6.71
N LEU A 43 14.02 11.84 7.59
CA LEU A 43 12.76 12.33 8.16
C LEU A 43 12.99 13.58 9.03
N LEU A 44 14.06 13.63 9.81
CA LEU A 44 14.44 14.83 10.57
C LEU A 44 14.72 16.01 9.64
N ALA A 45 15.44 15.79 8.55
CA ALA A 45 15.70 16.81 7.54
C ALA A 45 14.40 17.30 6.84
N LEU A 46 13.43 16.42 6.64
CA LEU A 46 12.09 16.79 6.16
C LEU A 46 11.33 17.61 7.22
N ALA A 47 11.42 17.27 8.50
CA ALA A 47 10.77 17.99 9.59
C ALA A 47 11.30 19.41 9.79
N GLU A 48 12.52 19.71 9.34
CA GLU A 48 13.04 21.08 9.26
C GLU A 48 12.33 21.93 8.17
N ARG A 49 11.89 21.28 7.10
CA ARG A 49 11.27 21.93 5.92
C ARG A 49 9.75 21.95 5.96
N PHE A 50 9.15 20.96 6.60
CA PHE A 50 7.70 20.78 6.74
C PHE A 50 7.27 20.89 8.20
N GLU A 51 6.03 21.28 8.42
CA GLU A 51 5.36 21.14 9.71
C GLU A 51 4.43 19.91 9.65
N PHE A 52 4.81 18.81 10.29
CA PHE A 52 3.92 17.66 10.46
C PHE A 52 2.85 18.01 11.48
N VAL A 53 1.63 18.31 11.01
CA VAL A 53 0.50 18.73 11.84
C VAL A 53 -0.35 17.57 12.32
N GLU A 54 -0.27 16.44 11.63
CA GLU A 54 -0.88 15.17 11.99
C GLU A 54 -0.04 14.02 11.44
N PHE A 55 0.33 13.08 12.30
CA PHE A 55 1.03 11.84 11.94
C PHE A 55 0.86 10.85 13.10
N ALA A 56 -0.17 10.00 13.03
CA ALA A 56 -0.60 9.17 14.15
C ALA A 56 0.48 8.26 14.72
N GLU A 57 1.36 7.71 13.86
CA GLU A 57 2.45 6.82 14.30
C GLU A 57 3.64 7.58 14.92
N ALA A 58 3.75 8.88 14.72
CA ALA A 58 4.85 9.70 15.25
C ALA A 58 4.42 10.62 16.40
N THR A 59 3.16 11.04 16.46
CA THR A 59 2.68 12.05 17.43
C THR A 59 1.20 11.91 17.72
N SER A 60 0.79 12.28 18.93
CA SER A 60 -0.62 12.36 19.33
C SER A 60 -1.35 13.60 18.79
N ARG A 61 -0.65 14.52 18.11
CA ARG A 61 -1.26 15.71 17.52
C ARG A 61 -2.29 15.32 16.46
N ARG A 62 -3.43 16.02 16.47
CA ARG A 62 -4.49 15.88 15.47
C ARG A 62 -4.78 17.22 14.82
N SER A 63 -5.15 17.22 13.55
CA SER A 63 -5.48 18.42 12.77
C SER A 63 -6.62 18.15 11.79
N SER A 64 -7.56 19.07 11.71
CA SER A 64 -8.60 19.05 10.67
C SER A 64 -8.18 19.74 9.36
N GLY A 65 -6.91 20.15 9.26
CA GLY A 65 -6.39 20.96 8.14
C GLY A 65 -6.37 22.47 8.45
N PRO A 66 -6.18 23.33 7.46
CA PRO A 66 -5.84 22.97 6.09
C PRO A 66 -4.45 22.31 5.98
N PHE A 67 -4.28 21.47 4.96
CA PHE A 67 -3.00 20.81 4.65
C PHE A 67 -2.46 21.32 3.31
N ASP A 68 -1.18 21.66 3.26
CA ASP A 68 -0.50 21.91 1.99
C ASP A 68 -0.25 20.59 1.24
N VAL A 69 0.16 19.54 1.99
CA VAL A 69 0.31 18.17 1.50
C VAL A 69 -0.37 17.22 2.48
N LEU A 70 -1.23 16.36 1.98
CA LEU A 70 -1.87 15.32 2.75
C LEU A 70 -1.51 13.95 2.18
N LEU A 71 -0.80 13.15 2.98
CA LEU A 71 -0.50 11.75 2.69
C LEU A 71 -1.60 10.89 3.30
N VAL A 72 -2.26 10.04 2.50
CA VAL A 72 -3.31 9.14 2.99
C VAL A 72 -2.95 7.70 2.67
N GLU A 73 -2.84 6.88 3.73
CA GLU A 73 -2.67 5.44 3.67
C GLU A 73 -4.00 4.74 3.90
N GLY A 74 -4.20 3.60 3.24
CA GLY A 74 -5.33 2.73 3.47
C GLY A 74 -6.41 2.79 2.41
N SER A 75 -7.26 1.75 2.39
CA SER A 75 -8.43 1.65 1.51
C SER A 75 -9.67 2.20 2.19
N ILE A 76 -10.69 2.52 1.39
CA ILE A 76 -12.02 2.85 1.87
C ILE A 76 -12.78 1.55 2.09
N SER A 77 -13.04 1.23 3.35
CA SER A 77 -13.59 -0.04 3.81
C SER A 77 -14.86 0.09 4.64
N THR A 78 -15.17 1.32 5.11
CA THR A 78 -16.38 1.64 5.89
C THR A 78 -17.06 2.89 5.34
N PRO A 79 -18.37 3.07 5.58
CA PRO A 79 -19.11 4.29 5.18
C PRO A 79 -18.54 5.57 5.81
N GLU A 80 -18.04 5.47 7.05
CA GLU A 80 -17.39 6.58 7.74
C GLU A 80 -16.13 7.04 6.99
N GLN A 81 -15.27 6.10 6.58
CA GLN A 81 -14.07 6.39 5.80
C GLN A 81 -14.40 7.02 4.45
N ALA A 82 -15.50 6.61 3.81
CA ALA A 82 -15.97 7.20 2.55
C ALA A 82 -16.38 8.68 2.72
N THR A 83 -16.99 9.01 3.85
CA THR A 83 -17.33 10.40 4.19
C THR A 83 -16.07 11.21 4.56
N GLU A 84 -15.20 10.62 5.36
CA GLU A 84 -13.97 11.25 5.84
C GLU A 84 -13.02 11.62 4.70
N ILE A 85 -12.84 10.75 3.69
CA ILE A 85 -11.92 11.07 2.59
C ILE A 85 -12.39 12.27 1.76
N VAL A 86 -13.70 12.48 1.63
CA VAL A 86 -14.25 13.67 0.95
C VAL A 86 -13.91 14.95 1.74
N ARG A 87 -14.06 14.90 3.07
CA ARG A 87 -13.70 16.01 3.95
C ARG A 87 -12.19 16.30 3.90
N LEU A 88 -11.36 15.26 3.96
CA LEU A 88 -9.90 15.36 3.89
C LEU A 88 -9.44 15.94 2.56
N ARG A 89 -10.04 15.51 1.44
CA ARG A 89 -9.72 16.08 0.10
C ARG A 89 -10.00 17.58 0.05
N ALA A 90 -11.13 18.01 0.61
CA ALA A 90 -11.50 19.43 0.65
C ALA A 90 -10.54 20.27 1.50
N ALA A 91 -9.91 19.67 2.52
CA ALA A 91 -8.96 20.34 3.41
C ALA A 91 -7.51 20.33 2.89
N ALA A 92 -7.22 19.57 1.82
CA ALA A 92 -5.88 19.39 1.28
C ALA A 92 -5.67 20.14 -0.04
N LYS A 93 -4.57 20.89 -0.14
CA LYS A 93 -4.12 21.50 -1.40
C LYS A 93 -3.60 20.44 -2.35
N THR A 94 -2.75 19.55 -1.85
CA THR A 94 -2.22 18.40 -2.60
C THR A 94 -2.54 17.13 -1.83
N LEU A 95 -3.27 16.20 -2.46
CA LEU A 95 -3.58 14.88 -1.92
C LEU A 95 -2.67 13.83 -2.56
N VAL A 96 -1.91 13.16 -1.73
CA VAL A 96 -1.04 12.03 -2.10
C VAL A 96 -1.57 10.76 -1.46
N VAL A 97 -1.86 9.75 -2.23
CA VAL A 97 -2.22 8.43 -1.70
C VAL A 97 -1.00 7.51 -1.68
N ILE A 98 -0.80 6.81 -0.57
CA ILE A 98 0.39 5.99 -0.34
C ILE A 98 0.02 4.52 -0.09
N GLY A 99 0.73 3.64 -0.78
CA GLY A 99 0.63 2.19 -0.62
C GLY A 99 -0.43 1.51 -1.48
N ALA A 100 -0.33 0.19 -1.61
CA ALA A 100 -1.25 -0.64 -2.37
C ALA A 100 -2.69 -0.58 -1.85
N CYS A 101 -2.89 -0.35 -0.55
CA CYS A 101 -4.22 -0.19 0.05
C CYS A 101 -4.94 1.03 -0.53
N ALA A 102 -4.27 2.19 -0.55
CA ALA A 102 -4.83 3.45 -1.03
C ALA A 102 -4.99 3.48 -2.55
N THR A 103 -4.07 2.84 -3.30
CA THR A 103 -4.02 2.89 -4.77
C THR A 103 -4.79 1.77 -5.47
N ALA A 104 -5.00 0.61 -4.79
CA ALA A 104 -5.62 -0.58 -5.39
C ALA A 104 -6.56 -1.34 -4.44
N GLY A 105 -6.94 -0.76 -3.30
CA GLY A 105 -7.77 -1.45 -2.29
C GLY A 105 -6.99 -2.38 -1.37
N GLY A 106 -5.75 -2.75 -1.72
CA GLY A 106 -4.86 -3.55 -0.89
C GLY A 106 -5.36 -4.96 -0.60
N ILE A 107 -4.81 -5.56 0.46
CA ILE A 107 -5.22 -6.88 0.93
C ILE A 107 -6.68 -6.89 1.41
N GLN A 108 -7.21 -5.76 1.86
CA GLN A 108 -8.61 -5.62 2.26
C GLN A 108 -9.57 -5.90 1.11
N ALA A 109 -9.16 -5.66 -0.13
CA ALA A 109 -9.96 -5.94 -1.32
C ALA A 109 -10.09 -7.44 -1.62
N LEU A 110 -9.32 -8.33 -0.98
CA LEU A 110 -9.47 -9.79 -1.11
C LEU A 110 -10.85 -10.27 -0.65
N ARG A 111 -11.50 -9.54 0.27
CA ARG A 111 -12.87 -9.86 0.70
C ARG A 111 -13.90 -9.75 -0.44
N THR A 112 -13.61 -9.03 -1.52
CA THR A 112 -14.49 -8.95 -2.68
C THR A 112 -14.45 -10.22 -3.56
N ALA A 113 -13.57 -11.18 -3.22
CA ALA A 113 -13.47 -12.46 -3.93
C ALA A 113 -14.67 -13.39 -3.68
N ALA A 114 -15.44 -13.16 -2.61
CA ALA A 114 -16.67 -13.90 -2.31
C ALA A 114 -17.77 -12.94 -1.82
N GLU A 115 -18.91 -13.49 -1.46
CA GLU A 115 -20.06 -12.74 -0.98
C GLU A 115 -19.72 -12.16 0.42
N HIS A 116 -19.83 -10.83 0.56
CA HIS A 116 -19.38 -10.09 1.74
C HIS A 116 -20.07 -10.51 3.04
N GLU A 117 -21.39 -10.74 3.00
CA GLU A 117 -22.14 -11.14 4.18
C GLU A 117 -21.72 -12.52 4.68
N SER A 118 -21.42 -13.44 3.75
CA SER A 118 -20.88 -14.75 4.11
C SER A 118 -19.57 -14.66 4.87
N PHE A 119 -18.67 -13.74 4.46
CA PHE A 119 -17.42 -13.48 5.21
C PHE A 119 -17.70 -12.89 6.59
N ARG A 120 -18.60 -11.90 6.70
CA ARG A 120 -18.95 -11.30 7.99
C ARG A 120 -19.48 -12.35 8.97
N HIS A 121 -20.39 -13.21 8.51
CA HIS A 121 -20.96 -14.27 9.35
C HIS A 121 -19.94 -15.37 9.70
N ALA A 122 -18.99 -15.65 8.82
CA ALA A 122 -17.94 -16.65 9.09
C ALA A 122 -16.88 -16.16 10.10
N VAL A 123 -16.57 -14.85 10.08
CA VAL A 123 -15.47 -14.28 10.87
C VAL A 123 -15.94 -13.73 12.21
N TYR A 124 -17.09 -13.06 12.25
CA TYR A 124 -17.56 -12.35 13.44
C TYR A 124 -18.70 -13.10 14.14
N PRO A 125 -18.61 -13.33 15.47
CA PRO A 125 -19.70 -13.94 16.24
C PRO A 125 -20.99 -13.12 16.24
N ALA A 126 -20.86 -11.79 16.13
CA ALA A 126 -21.97 -10.84 16.11
C ALA A 126 -21.80 -9.85 14.93
N PRO A 127 -22.02 -10.27 13.68
CA PRO A 127 -21.73 -9.47 12.49
C PRO A 127 -22.56 -8.18 12.40
N ALA A 128 -23.72 -8.10 13.09
CA ALA A 128 -24.55 -6.90 13.13
C ALA A 128 -23.83 -5.67 13.74
N PHE A 129 -22.81 -5.88 14.59
CA PHE A 129 -22.01 -4.79 15.17
C PHE A 129 -20.82 -4.37 14.32
N VAL A 130 -20.58 -5.01 13.18
CA VAL A 130 -19.47 -4.70 12.29
C VAL A 130 -20.01 -3.97 11.07
N GLU A 131 -19.77 -2.65 11.04
CA GLU A 131 -20.09 -1.84 9.88
C GLU A 131 -18.95 -1.89 8.86
N SER A 132 -19.26 -2.30 7.63
CA SER A 132 -18.27 -2.38 6.55
C SER A 132 -18.94 -2.33 5.18
N LEU A 133 -18.24 -1.74 4.20
CA LEU A 133 -18.64 -1.75 2.79
C LEU A 133 -18.45 -3.14 2.20
N ALA A 134 -19.29 -3.52 1.24
CA ALA A 134 -19.15 -4.79 0.53
C ALA A 134 -17.81 -4.91 -0.20
N GLU A 135 -17.29 -3.81 -0.70
CA GLU A 135 -15.99 -3.74 -1.37
C GLU A 135 -15.05 -2.78 -0.63
N ALA A 136 -13.77 -3.15 -0.51
CA ALA A 136 -12.72 -2.21 -0.17
C ALA A 136 -12.18 -1.59 -1.47
N LYS A 137 -12.26 -0.26 -1.57
CA LYS A 137 -11.92 0.47 -2.80
C LYS A 137 -10.72 1.39 -2.60
N PRO A 138 -9.94 1.68 -3.67
CA PRO A 138 -8.91 2.70 -3.64
C PRO A 138 -9.53 4.09 -3.42
N ILE A 139 -8.73 5.01 -2.93
CA ILE A 139 -9.15 6.39 -2.63
C ILE A 139 -9.61 7.13 -3.89
N ALA A 140 -8.97 6.87 -5.02
CA ALA A 140 -9.33 7.46 -6.33
C ALA A 140 -10.76 7.12 -6.80
N ALA A 141 -11.42 6.11 -6.20
CA ALA A 141 -12.83 5.81 -6.46
C ALA A 141 -13.81 6.83 -5.84
N TYR A 142 -13.33 7.66 -4.91
CA TYR A 142 -14.16 8.61 -4.16
C TYR A 142 -13.79 10.06 -4.41
N VAL A 143 -12.50 10.36 -4.60
CA VAL A 143 -11.98 11.74 -4.74
C VAL A 143 -10.85 11.79 -5.78
N THR A 144 -10.61 12.98 -6.33
CA THR A 144 -9.45 13.21 -7.20
C THR A 144 -8.16 13.17 -6.39
N VAL A 145 -7.19 12.41 -6.86
CA VAL A 145 -5.85 12.24 -6.27
C VAL A 145 -4.84 12.97 -7.14
N ASP A 146 -3.92 13.71 -6.52
CA ASP A 146 -2.89 14.45 -7.24
C ASP A 146 -1.65 13.57 -7.53
N TYR A 147 -1.25 12.72 -6.58
CA TYR A 147 -0.12 11.79 -6.72
C TYR A 147 -0.39 10.44 -6.05
N GLU A 148 0.18 9.39 -6.62
CA GLU A 148 0.16 8.04 -6.08
C GLU A 148 1.59 7.53 -5.83
N LEU A 149 1.88 7.10 -4.60
CA LEU A 149 3.06 6.29 -4.28
C LEU A 149 2.61 4.85 -4.07
N ARG A 150 3.00 3.99 -4.98
CA ARG A 150 2.59 2.58 -4.97
C ARG A 150 3.55 1.73 -4.16
N GLY A 151 3.09 0.56 -3.75
CA GLY A 151 3.90 -0.43 -3.04
C GLY A 151 3.18 -1.03 -1.84
N CYS A 152 3.66 -2.16 -1.36
CA CYS A 152 3.23 -2.78 -0.12
C CYS A 152 4.47 -3.29 0.64
N PRO A 153 5.09 -2.39 1.44
CA PRO A 153 4.84 -0.95 1.59
C PRO A 153 5.40 -0.10 0.43
N ILE A 154 5.28 1.24 0.54
CA ILE A 154 5.92 2.20 -0.37
C ILE A 154 7.45 2.12 -0.28
N ASP A 155 8.14 2.77 -1.22
CA ASP A 155 9.59 2.95 -1.17
C ASP A 155 9.96 4.29 -0.54
N GLY A 156 10.91 4.28 0.42
CA GLY A 156 11.34 5.46 1.16
C GLY A 156 11.97 6.55 0.27
N HIS A 157 12.72 6.16 -0.77
CA HIS A 157 13.32 7.14 -1.67
C HIS A 157 12.28 7.84 -2.54
N GLN A 158 11.18 7.17 -2.88
CA GLN A 158 10.09 7.80 -3.64
C GLN A 158 9.35 8.85 -2.82
N ILE A 159 9.11 8.62 -1.52
CA ILE A 159 8.48 9.63 -0.65
C ILE A 159 9.41 10.84 -0.45
N LEU A 160 10.71 10.62 -0.28
CA LEU A 160 11.71 11.69 -0.21
C LEU A 160 11.74 12.53 -1.49
N GLU A 161 11.76 11.87 -2.65
CA GLU A 161 11.71 12.54 -3.96
C GLU A 161 10.43 13.36 -4.10
N LEU A 162 9.27 12.78 -3.79
CA LEU A 162 7.98 13.45 -3.88
C LEU A 162 7.95 14.71 -3.00
N LEU A 163 8.24 14.58 -1.71
CA LEU A 163 8.19 15.70 -0.77
C LEU A 163 9.20 16.78 -1.13
N THR A 164 10.43 16.39 -1.53
CA THR A 164 11.45 17.35 -1.99
C THR A 164 11.01 18.09 -3.25
N ALA A 165 10.40 17.40 -4.21
CA ALA A 165 9.88 18.01 -5.42
C ALA A 165 8.78 19.04 -5.11
N LEU A 166 7.84 18.69 -4.22
CA LEU A 166 6.75 19.59 -3.82
C LEU A 166 7.25 20.86 -3.13
N THR A 167 8.31 20.77 -2.28
CA THR A 167 8.91 21.97 -1.65
C THR A 167 9.60 22.90 -2.63
N THR A 168 10.14 22.35 -3.71
CA THR A 168 10.88 23.12 -4.73
C THR A 168 10.00 23.55 -5.91
N GLY A 169 8.71 23.17 -5.89
CA GLY A 169 7.76 23.48 -6.97
C GLY A 169 8.05 22.76 -8.28
N ARG A 170 8.85 21.69 -8.25
CA ARG A 170 9.12 20.87 -9.43
C ARG A 170 8.20 19.64 -9.50
N ARG A 171 8.07 19.06 -10.68
CA ARG A 171 7.35 17.79 -10.85
C ARG A 171 8.16 16.65 -10.25
N PRO A 172 7.58 15.78 -9.41
CA PRO A 172 8.24 14.58 -8.90
C PRO A 172 8.65 13.63 -10.03
N GLN A 173 9.83 13.04 -9.92
CA GLN A 173 10.33 12.03 -10.84
C GLN A 173 10.14 10.63 -10.24
N LEU A 174 8.92 10.12 -10.35
CA LEU A 174 8.59 8.79 -9.86
C LEU A 174 8.81 7.75 -10.97
N PRO A 175 9.34 6.56 -10.64
CA PRO A 175 9.59 5.53 -11.64
C PRO A 175 8.27 4.95 -12.19
N ASP A 176 8.23 4.74 -13.51
CA ASP A 176 7.09 4.20 -14.26
C ASP A 176 7.41 2.90 -15.03
N GLN A 177 8.68 2.45 -14.95
CA GLN A 177 9.17 1.27 -15.67
C GLN A 177 8.72 -0.04 -14.99
N ALA A 178 9.01 -1.17 -15.66
CA ALA A 178 8.79 -2.49 -15.08
C ALA A 178 9.91 -2.87 -14.08
N VAL A 179 9.58 -3.69 -13.07
CA VAL A 179 10.57 -4.25 -12.11
C VAL A 179 11.73 -4.94 -12.80
N CYS A 180 11.53 -5.48 -14.01
CA CYS A 180 12.60 -6.06 -14.83
C CYS A 180 13.78 -5.10 -15.09
N LEU A 181 13.54 -3.77 -15.10
CA LEU A 181 14.63 -2.81 -15.27
C LEU A 181 15.56 -2.80 -14.04
N GLU A 182 14.99 -2.86 -12.84
CA GLU A 182 15.79 -2.97 -11.59
C GLU A 182 16.54 -4.29 -11.52
N CYS A 183 15.92 -5.41 -11.92
CA CYS A 183 16.61 -6.70 -12.03
C CYS A 183 17.85 -6.60 -12.93
N LYS A 184 17.71 -5.96 -14.10
CA LYS A 184 18.81 -5.79 -15.05
C LYS A 184 19.91 -4.89 -14.51
N ARG A 185 19.55 -3.75 -13.90
CA ARG A 185 20.51 -2.81 -13.28
C ARG A 185 21.31 -3.44 -12.14
N ARG A 186 20.70 -4.37 -11.40
CA ARG A 186 21.33 -5.12 -10.30
C ARG A 186 22.04 -6.40 -10.74
N GLY A 187 22.01 -6.76 -12.01
CA GLY A 187 22.57 -8.03 -12.50
C GLY A 187 21.88 -9.29 -11.96
N ILE A 188 20.60 -9.18 -11.56
CA ILE A 188 19.83 -10.30 -11.00
C ILE A 188 19.51 -11.30 -12.09
N THR A 189 19.82 -12.59 -11.85
CA THR A 189 19.44 -13.68 -12.73
C THR A 189 17.91 -13.79 -12.81
N CYS A 190 17.37 -13.79 -14.05
CA CYS A 190 15.93 -13.87 -14.25
C CYS A 190 15.38 -15.22 -13.80
N VAL A 191 14.53 -15.24 -12.79
CA VAL A 191 13.92 -16.46 -12.23
C VAL A 191 13.04 -17.20 -13.22
N VAL A 192 12.40 -16.46 -14.15
CA VAL A 192 11.59 -17.07 -15.22
C VAL A 192 12.46 -17.89 -16.16
N VAL A 193 13.63 -17.35 -16.55
CA VAL A 193 14.54 -18.02 -17.49
C VAL A 193 15.33 -19.13 -16.81
N ALA A 194 15.86 -18.87 -15.62
CA ALA A 194 16.76 -19.79 -14.94
C ALA A 194 16.04 -20.92 -14.19
N LYS A 195 14.82 -20.69 -13.72
CA LYS A 195 14.10 -21.64 -12.85
C LYS A 195 12.69 -22.01 -13.36
N GLY A 196 12.19 -21.37 -14.42
CA GLY A 196 10.81 -21.54 -14.86
C GLY A 196 9.79 -20.98 -13.86
N GLU A 197 10.18 -20.04 -12.97
CA GLU A 197 9.31 -19.53 -11.92
C GLU A 197 8.44 -18.38 -12.44
N PRO A 198 7.10 -18.39 -12.20
CA PRO A 198 6.25 -17.30 -12.62
C PRO A 198 6.61 -15.99 -11.90
N CYS A 199 6.60 -14.87 -12.63
CA CYS A 199 7.05 -13.59 -12.13
C CYS A 199 6.22 -12.44 -12.74
N LEU A 200 5.58 -11.62 -11.91
CA LEU A 200 4.82 -10.45 -12.36
C LEU A 200 5.69 -9.23 -12.69
N GLY A 201 7.01 -9.32 -12.52
CA GLY A 201 7.95 -8.22 -12.78
C GLY A 201 7.81 -7.51 -14.12
N PRO A 202 7.51 -8.20 -15.24
CA PRO A 202 7.32 -7.55 -16.55
C PRO A 202 6.16 -6.56 -16.60
N VAL A 203 5.11 -6.77 -15.81
CA VAL A 203 3.90 -5.96 -15.79
C VAL A 203 3.76 -5.08 -14.54
N THR A 204 4.62 -5.27 -13.55
CA THR A 204 4.58 -4.53 -12.27
C THR A 204 5.44 -3.28 -12.35
N GLN A 205 4.91 -2.16 -11.84
CA GLN A 205 5.67 -0.92 -11.70
C GLN A 205 6.86 -1.10 -10.76
N THR A 206 7.99 -0.52 -11.12
CA THR A 206 9.22 -0.56 -10.34
C THR A 206 9.19 0.38 -9.13
N GLY A 207 10.17 0.24 -8.23
CA GLY A 207 10.34 1.08 -7.04
C GLY A 207 10.80 0.33 -5.80
N CYS A 208 10.66 -1.02 -5.81
CA CYS A 208 11.06 -1.87 -4.67
C CYS A 208 12.52 -2.36 -4.74
N GLY A 209 13.31 -1.92 -5.72
CA GLY A 209 14.66 -2.44 -5.92
C GLY A 209 14.71 -3.93 -6.34
N ALA A 210 13.61 -4.47 -6.89
CA ALA A 210 13.50 -5.88 -7.29
C ALA A 210 13.86 -6.87 -6.17
N ILE A 211 13.39 -6.63 -4.94
CA ILE A 211 13.72 -7.44 -3.75
C ILE A 211 13.42 -8.92 -3.99
N CYS A 212 12.19 -9.27 -4.40
CA CYS A 212 11.79 -10.67 -4.58
C CYS A 212 12.66 -11.40 -5.61
N PRO A 213 12.88 -10.86 -6.83
CA PRO A 213 13.82 -11.47 -7.78
C PRO A 213 15.25 -11.56 -7.26
N GLY A 214 15.70 -10.55 -6.48
CA GLY A 214 17.01 -10.55 -5.83
C GLY A 214 17.21 -11.70 -4.85
N MET A 215 16.11 -12.17 -4.24
CA MET A 215 16.07 -13.33 -3.34
C MET A 215 15.72 -14.64 -4.07
N GLY A 216 15.75 -14.62 -5.41
CA GLY A 216 15.51 -15.80 -6.26
C GLY A 216 14.04 -16.23 -6.32
N ARG A 217 13.09 -15.32 -6.10
CA ARG A 217 11.63 -15.52 -6.17
C ARG A 217 11.01 -14.68 -7.28
N GLY A 218 9.86 -15.10 -7.81
CA GLY A 218 9.07 -14.29 -8.72
C GLY A 218 8.55 -13.00 -8.04
N CYS A 219 8.31 -11.95 -8.83
CA CYS A 219 7.64 -10.73 -8.35
C CYS A 219 6.17 -11.01 -8.06
N TYR A 220 5.67 -10.51 -6.94
CA TYR A 220 4.28 -10.69 -6.48
C TYR A 220 3.35 -9.53 -6.86
N GLY A 221 3.83 -8.54 -7.61
CA GLY A 221 2.99 -7.44 -8.10
C GLY A 221 2.59 -6.40 -7.08
N CYS A 222 3.24 -6.28 -5.92
CA CYS A 222 2.81 -5.41 -4.83
C CYS A 222 2.85 -3.89 -5.15
N PHE A 223 3.58 -3.47 -6.20
CA PHE A 223 3.56 -2.10 -6.73
C PHE A 223 2.47 -1.88 -7.81
N GLY A 224 1.69 -2.90 -8.11
CA GLY A 224 0.60 -2.84 -9.08
C GLY A 224 1.03 -2.79 -10.54
N PRO A 225 0.08 -2.84 -11.47
CA PRO A 225 0.38 -2.81 -12.89
C PRO A 225 0.97 -1.45 -13.30
N ARG A 226 2.08 -1.48 -14.05
CA ARG A 226 2.60 -0.28 -14.70
C ARG A 226 1.66 0.18 -15.82
N GLU A 227 1.71 1.45 -16.16
CA GLU A 227 0.94 2.00 -17.27
C GLU A 227 1.34 1.31 -18.59
N GLY A 228 0.35 0.96 -19.40
CA GLY A 228 0.56 0.27 -20.68
C GLY A 228 1.14 -1.15 -20.58
N ALA A 229 1.08 -1.79 -19.40
CA ALA A 229 1.54 -3.16 -19.25
C ALA A 229 0.65 -4.16 -20.01
N ASN A 230 1.27 -5.07 -20.76
CA ASN A 230 0.56 -6.19 -21.39
C ASN A 230 0.33 -7.33 -20.39
N VAL A 231 -0.66 -7.14 -19.50
CA VAL A 231 -0.99 -8.09 -18.42
C VAL A 231 -1.57 -9.38 -19.01
N ASP A 232 -2.46 -9.28 -20.01
CA ASP A 232 -3.05 -10.44 -20.68
C ASP A 232 -2.01 -11.27 -21.40
N GLY A 233 -1.05 -10.64 -22.08
CA GLY A 233 0.05 -11.35 -22.73
C GLY A 233 0.95 -12.11 -21.76
N LEU A 234 1.17 -11.56 -20.55
CA LEU A 234 1.90 -12.26 -19.51
C LEU A 234 1.10 -13.44 -18.94
N ALA A 235 -0.19 -13.27 -18.72
CA ALA A 235 -1.09 -14.34 -18.27
C ALA A 235 -1.10 -15.50 -19.28
N ALA A 236 -1.33 -15.21 -20.56
CA ALA A 236 -1.29 -16.22 -21.63
C ALA A 236 0.06 -16.95 -21.71
N ARG A 237 1.17 -16.24 -21.45
CA ARG A 237 2.48 -16.88 -21.36
C ARG A 237 2.56 -17.88 -20.22
N PHE A 238 2.00 -17.60 -19.06
CA PHE A 238 2.00 -18.56 -17.94
C PHE A 238 1.13 -19.77 -18.22
N GLU A 239 0.00 -19.61 -18.93
CA GLU A 239 -0.86 -20.73 -19.34
C GLU A 239 -0.21 -21.65 -20.37
N HIS A 240 0.59 -21.10 -21.33
CA HIS A 240 1.00 -21.83 -22.52
C HIS A 240 2.51 -22.08 -22.63
N ALA A 241 3.36 -21.51 -21.76
CA ALA A 241 4.80 -21.67 -21.86
C ALA A 241 5.27 -23.03 -21.36
N PRO A 242 5.83 -23.91 -22.21
CA PRO A 242 6.34 -25.23 -21.80
C PRO A 242 7.40 -25.13 -20.69
N ALA A 243 8.25 -24.08 -20.75
CA ALA A 243 9.30 -23.82 -19.75
C ALA A 243 8.76 -23.49 -18.36
N LEU A 244 7.48 -23.10 -18.25
CA LEU A 244 6.78 -22.80 -16.98
C LEU A 244 5.83 -23.96 -16.60
N GLY A 245 5.87 -25.08 -17.32
CA GLY A 245 5.03 -26.24 -17.07
C GLY A 245 3.56 -26.08 -17.46
N GLY A 246 3.16 -24.96 -18.08
CA GLY A 246 1.77 -24.66 -18.43
C GLY A 246 0.89 -24.63 -17.18
N LEU A 247 0.78 -23.48 -16.52
CA LEU A 247 -0.01 -23.38 -15.29
C LEU A 247 -1.52 -23.49 -15.58
N PRO A 248 -2.30 -24.18 -14.73
CA PRO A 248 -3.77 -24.14 -14.80
C PRO A 248 -4.26 -22.69 -14.77
N ALA A 249 -5.31 -22.37 -15.54
CA ALA A 249 -5.87 -21.02 -15.63
C ALA A 249 -6.16 -20.39 -14.25
N ALA A 250 -6.77 -21.17 -13.33
CA ALA A 250 -7.04 -20.71 -11.97
C ALA A 250 -5.77 -20.38 -11.17
N ASP A 251 -4.65 -21.08 -11.40
CA ASP A 251 -3.37 -20.78 -10.74
C ASP A 251 -2.78 -19.50 -11.30
N VAL A 252 -2.85 -19.31 -12.62
CA VAL A 252 -2.47 -18.03 -13.24
C VAL A 252 -3.29 -16.89 -12.67
N GLY A 253 -4.62 -17.02 -12.59
CA GLY A 253 -5.50 -16.01 -12.00
C GLY A 253 -5.10 -15.68 -10.55
N ARG A 254 -4.72 -16.68 -9.75
CA ARG A 254 -4.24 -16.47 -8.36
C ARG A 254 -2.95 -15.65 -8.26
N LEU A 255 -2.05 -15.74 -9.25
CA LEU A 255 -0.84 -14.90 -9.27
C LEU A 255 -1.19 -13.40 -9.32
N PHE A 256 -2.25 -13.03 -10.02
CA PHE A 256 -2.70 -11.64 -10.14
C PHE A 256 -3.63 -11.18 -9.01
N ALA A 257 -4.12 -12.09 -8.17
CA ALA A 257 -5.08 -11.80 -7.09
C ALA A 257 -4.44 -11.31 -5.78
N GLY A 258 -3.15 -10.93 -5.79
CA GLY A 258 -2.41 -10.52 -4.59
C GLY A 258 -2.74 -9.11 -4.09
N PHE A 259 -1.71 -8.44 -3.53
CA PHE A 259 -1.81 -7.13 -2.85
C PHE A 259 -2.45 -6.01 -3.67
N THR A 260 -2.38 -6.07 -4.98
CA THR A 260 -2.94 -5.10 -5.92
C THR A 260 -3.92 -5.75 -6.90
N GLY A 261 -4.45 -6.93 -6.54
CA GLY A 261 -5.35 -7.71 -7.39
C GLY A 261 -6.66 -7.01 -7.75
N ALA A 262 -7.08 -6.02 -6.98
CA ALA A 262 -8.26 -5.21 -7.30
C ALA A 262 -7.97 -4.08 -8.31
N SER A 263 -6.71 -3.85 -8.71
CA SER A 263 -6.41 -2.93 -9.81
C SER A 263 -7.04 -3.44 -11.12
N PRO A 264 -7.60 -2.53 -11.97
CA PRO A 264 -8.41 -2.96 -13.13
C PRO A 264 -7.74 -4.00 -14.04
N ALA A 265 -6.44 -3.81 -14.35
CA ALA A 265 -5.71 -4.70 -15.24
C ALA A 265 -5.50 -6.11 -14.65
N TYR A 266 -5.18 -6.22 -13.34
CA TYR A 266 -5.02 -7.51 -12.69
C TYR A 266 -6.36 -8.18 -12.44
N ARG A 267 -7.38 -7.40 -12.03
CA ARG A 267 -8.74 -7.90 -11.82
C ARG A 267 -9.33 -8.51 -13.09
N SER A 268 -9.11 -7.90 -14.26
CA SER A 268 -9.57 -8.45 -15.55
C SER A 268 -9.05 -9.87 -15.79
N VAL A 269 -7.76 -10.12 -15.51
CA VAL A 269 -7.16 -11.47 -15.63
C VAL A 269 -7.75 -12.43 -14.61
N THR A 270 -7.85 -11.99 -13.34
CA THR A 270 -8.38 -12.81 -12.24
C THR A 270 -9.83 -13.22 -12.51
N ASP A 271 -10.66 -12.29 -12.97
CA ASP A 271 -12.08 -12.56 -13.29
C ASP A 271 -12.23 -13.54 -14.46
N ARG A 272 -11.40 -13.38 -15.51
CA ARG A 272 -11.42 -14.25 -16.69
C ARG A 272 -10.94 -15.67 -16.41
N LEU A 273 -9.90 -15.82 -15.58
CA LEU A 273 -9.24 -17.11 -15.34
C LEU A 273 -9.75 -17.84 -14.07
N GLY A 274 -10.71 -17.29 -13.34
CA GLY A 274 -11.27 -17.92 -12.15
C GLY A 274 -10.32 -17.99 -10.96
N GLY A 275 -9.34 -17.09 -10.89
CA GLY A 275 -8.30 -17.05 -9.83
C GLY A 275 -8.78 -16.54 -8.47
N ARG A 276 -10.06 -16.24 -8.31
CA ARG A 276 -10.63 -15.90 -7.01
C ARG A 276 -10.63 -17.14 -6.11
N PRO A 277 -10.09 -17.06 -4.89
CA PRO A 277 -10.15 -18.16 -3.96
C PRO A 277 -11.64 -18.46 -3.65
N SER A 278 -12.13 -19.60 -4.08
CA SER A 278 -13.35 -20.17 -3.54
C SER A 278 -13.00 -20.76 -2.18
N LEU A 279 -13.06 -19.94 -1.14
CA LEU A 279 -12.93 -20.44 0.23
C LEU A 279 -14.25 -21.13 0.58
N PRO A 280 -14.24 -22.44 0.92
CA PRO A 280 -15.35 -23.00 1.66
C PRO A 280 -15.36 -22.29 3.02
N LEU A 281 -16.25 -21.30 3.16
CA LEU A 281 -16.45 -20.62 4.44
C LEU A 281 -17.02 -21.65 5.40
N ARG A 282 -16.20 -22.14 6.33
CA ARG A 282 -16.71 -22.90 7.46
C ARG A 282 -17.54 -21.95 8.33
N PRO A 283 -18.73 -22.35 8.79
CA PRO A 283 -19.48 -21.56 9.77
C PRO A 283 -18.60 -21.20 10.96
N ALA A 284 -18.76 -20.00 11.52
CA ALA A 284 -17.99 -19.53 12.67
C ALA A 284 -18.07 -20.51 13.88
N THR A 285 -19.17 -21.26 13.98
CA THR A 285 -19.35 -22.35 14.96
C THR A 285 -18.35 -23.49 14.78
N ALA A 286 -17.82 -23.71 13.57
CA ALA A 286 -16.82 -24.76 13.30
C ALA A 286 -15.37 -24.29 13.60
N LEU A 287 -15.17 -23.00 13.86
CA LEU A 287 -13.89 -22.40 14.22
C LEU A 287 -13.76 -22.08 15.72
N ARG A 288 -14.80 -22.37 16.51
CA ARG A 288 -14.66 -22.28 17.97
C ARG A 288 -13.70 -23.38 18.41
N PRO A 289 -12.53 -23.04 18.97
CA PRO A 289 -11.69 -24.03 19.62
C PRO A 289 -12.54 -24.70 20.71
N GLU A 290 -12.49 -26.02 20.80
CA GLU A 290 -13.03 -26.71 21.96
C GLU A 290 -12.34 -26.11 23.18
N LEU A 291 -13.14 -25.53 24.07
CA LEU A 291 -12.63 -25.01 25.34
C LEU A 291 -12.44 -26.20 26.28
N ASN A 292 -11.33 -26.25 26.98
CA ASN A 292 -11.16 -27.17 28.08
C ASN A 292 -12.15 -26.84 29.23
N PRO A 293 -12.30 -27.69 30.25
CA PRO A 293 -13.22 -27.45 31.35
C PRO A 293 -13.00 -26.12 32.11
N GLU A 294 -11.82 -25.51 31.96
CA GLU A 294 -11.44 -24.21 32.50
C GLU A 294 -11.77 -23.04 31.59
N GLY A 295 -12.39 -23.28 30.42
CA GLY A 295 -12.76 -22.24 29.45
C GLY A 295 -11.61 -21.71 28.59
N VAL A 296 -10.46 -22.41 28.56
CA VAL A 296 -9.26 -22.04 27.79
C VAL A 296 -9.22 -22.86 26.49
N PRO A 297 -8.90 -22.23 25.34
CA PRO A 297 -8.78 -22.97 24.07
C PRO A 297 -7.75 -24.10 24.16
N ALA A 298 -8.11 -25.28 23.67
CA ALA A 298 -7.30 -26.51 23.78
C ALA A 298 -5.87 -26.38 23.20
N TRP A 299 -5.67 -25.48 22.22
CA TRP A 299 -4.34 -25.22 21.63
C TRP A 299 -3.37 -24.44 22.53
N THR A 300 -3.85 -23.86 23.66
CA THR A 300 -2.97 -23.15 24.62
C THR A 300 -2.26 -24.09 25.59
N THR A 301 -2.65 -25.37 25.65
CA THR A 301 -2.09 -26.35 26.61
C THR A 301 -0.97 -27.19 26.02
N GLU A 302 -0.71 -27.18 24.73
CA GLU A 302 0.33 -28.00 24.08
C GLU A 302 1.69 -27.28 23.88
N ALA A 303 1.85 -26.02 24.27
CA ALA A 303 3.01 -25.20 23.90
C ALA A 303 4.05 -24.99 25.03
N VAL A 304 4.11 -25.81 26.08
CA VAL A 304 5.02 -25.55 27.25
C VAL A 304 6.08 -26.61 27.47
N ASP A 305 6.18 -27.68 26.69
CA ASP A 305 7.25 -28.68 26.85
C ASP A 305 8.18 -28.78 25.64
N GLY A 306 8.91 -27.68 25.35
CA GLY A 306 10.11 -27.69 24.51
C GLY A 306 11.35 -27.43 25.33
N PRO A 307 12.48 -28.16 25.11
CA PRO A 307 13.67 -28.02 25.93
C PRO A 307 14.29 -26.64 25.84
N ARG A 308 14.54 -26.03 26.98
CA ARG A 308 15.37 -24.82 27.11
C ARG A 308 16.83 -25.18 26.80
N HIS A 309 17.34 -24.64 25.72
CA HIS A 309 18.76 -24.49 25.46
C HIS A 309 19.07 -23.02 25.17
#